data_07f3a35d4db196372c051d957b94f52e
#
_entry.id   07f3a35d4db196372c051d957b94f52e
#
_cell.length_a   1.000
_cell.length_b   1.000
_cell.length_c   1.000
_cell.angle_alpha   90.00
_cell.angle_beta   90.00
_cell.angle_gamma   90.00
#
_symmetry.space_group_name_H-M   'P 1'
#
loop_
_entity.id
_entity.type
_entity.pdbx_description
1 polymer ?
#
loop_
_entity_poly.entity_id
_entity_poly.type
_entity_poly.pdbx_seq_one_letter_code
_entity_poly.pdbx_strand_id
1 'polypeptide(L)'
;MNQHPQRQQAAAPTPIAATPAEARKIAESLMDVMSALLGVIERETELVRAGKLREAMAFEPKKTELSRRYVSVITHLKANQKLLSQAAPELLTTLHRHHDVFRSMLQINLTVLATAHAVSESIVRGVNAEMQRRTIPNTYTAAGRRTMPSPRNIAPLSVSRSL
;
A
#
# COMPACT_ATOMS: atom_id res chain seq x y z
N MET A 1 -1.95 -13.56 41.21
CA MET A 1 -2.12 -13.84 39.75
C MET A 1 -3.47 -13.28 39.32
N ASN A 2 -3.49 -12.04 38.87
CA ASN A 2 -4.70 -11.37 38.38
C ASN A 2 -4.64 -11.31 36.86
N GLN A 3 -5.37 -12.21 36.21
CA GLN A 3 -5.65 -12.12 34.78
C GLN A 3 -6.77 -11.10 34.57
N HIS A 4 -6.42 -9.94 33.99
CA HIS A 4 -7.42 -9.02 33.48
C HIS A 4 -7.94 -9.58 32.16
N PRO A 5 -9.27 -9.82 32.01
CA PRO A 5 -9.83 -10.12 30.73
C PRO A 5 -9.80 -8.85 29.88
N GLN A 6 -9.06 -8.88 28.79
CA GLN A 6 -9.15 -7.86 27.75
C GLN A 6 -10.59 -7.87 27.22
N ARG A 7 -11.35 -6.85 27.59
CA ARG A 7 -12.62 -6.53 26.93
C ARG A 7 -12.31 -6.24 25.45
N GLN A 8 -12.60 -7.23 24.61
CA GLN A 8 -12.76 -6.96 23.17
C GLN A 8 -13.82 -5.86 23.06
N GLN A 9 -13.38 -4.68 22.63
CA GLN A 9 -14.29 -3.61 22.25
C GLN A 9 -15.10 -4.15 21.08
N ALA A 10 -16.34 -4.51 21.35
CA ALA A 10 -17.31 -4.84 20.31
C ALA A 10 -17.42 -3.62 19.39
N ALA A 11 -17.09 -3.82 18.12
CA ALA A 11 -17.26 -2.79 17.09
C ALA A 11 -18.71 -2.29 17.18
N ALA A 12 -18.92 -0.98 17.25
CA ALA A 12 -20.23 -0.38 17.27
C ALA A 12 -21.06 -0.90 16.08
N PRO A 13 -22.32 -1.26 16.26
CA PRO A 13 -23.15 -1.78 15.18
C PRO A 13 -23.21 -0.78 14.04
N THR A 14 -22.89 -1.24 12.83
CA THR A 14 -22.92 -0.43 11.61
C THR A 14 -24.36 0.08 11.40
N PRO A 15 -24.60 1.38 11.25
CA PRO A 15 -25.94 1.89 11.07
C PRO A 15 -26.56 1.34 9.79
N ILE A 16 -27.75 0.77 9.94
CA ILE A 16 -28.55 0.25 8.82
C ILE A 16 -29.36 1.43 8.27
N ALA A 17 -29.32 1.65 6.94
CA ALA A 17 -30.12 2.67 6.31
C ALA A 17 -31.62 2.40 6.57
N ALA A 18 -32.33 3.42 7.00
CA ALA A 18 -33.77 3.31 7.28
C ALA A 18 -34.62 3.46 5.99
N THR A 19 -34.06 4.08 4.95
CA THR A 19 -34.77 4.40 3.71
C THR A 19 -33.98 4.01 2.45
N PRO A 20 -34.66 3.75 1.31
CA PRO A 20 -34.03 3.54 0.02
C PRO A 20 -33.13 4.72 -0.42
N ALA A 21 -33.52 5.94 -0.08
CA ALA A 21 -32.74 7.13 -0.39
C ALA A 21 -31.39 7.17 0.33
N GLU A 22 -31.36 6.73 1.59
CA GLU A 22 -30.11 6.60 2.36
C GLU A 22 -29.21 5.51 1.79
N ALA A 23 -29.77 4.36 1.38
CA ALA A 23 -29.01 3.30 0.74
C ALA A 23 -28.37 3.77 -0.58
N ARG A 24 -29.09 4.57 -1.39
CA ARG A 24 -28.55 5.21 -2.61
C ARG A 24 -27.39 6.14 -2.29
N LYS A 25 -27.51 7.00 -1.30
CA LYS A 25 -26.43 7.91 -0.87
C LYS A 25 -25.17 7.18 -0.43
N ILE A 26 -25.32 6.03 0.24
CA ILE A 26 -24.17 5.19 0.62
C ILE A 26 -23.44 4.67 -0.64
N ALA A 27 -24.20 4.19 -1.65
CA ALA A 27 -23.62 3.69 -2.89
C ALA A 27 -22.94 4.81 -3.70
N GLU A 28 -23.55 5.98 -3.80
CA GLU A 28 -22.97 7.18 -4.43
C GLU A 28 -21.69 7.60 -3.71
N SER A 29 -21.72 7.65 -2.37
CA SER A 29 -20.53 7.96 -1.56
C SER A 29 -19.39 6.96 -1.80
N LEU A 30 -19.69 5.68 -2.02
CA LEU A 30 -18.67 4.69 -2.36
C LEU A 30 -18.06 4.95 -3.73
N MET A 31 -18.87 5.29 -4.73
CA MET A 31 -18.37 5.66 -6.07
C MET A 31 -17.46 6.88 -6.03
N ASP A 32 -17.84 7.90 -5.26
CA ASP A 32 -17.03 9.11 -5.08
C ASP A 32 -15.67 8.81 -4.44
N VAL A 33 -15.66 8.00 -3.37
CA VAL A 33 -14.43 7.61 -2.69
C VAL A 33 -13.55 6.74 -3.60
N MET A 34 -14.13 5.80 -4.35
CA MET A 34 -13.38 5.00 -5.32
C MET A 34 -12.75 5.87 -6.40
N SER A 35 -13.51 6.83 -6.95
CA SER A 35 -13.00 7.75 -7.98
C SER A 35 -11.87 8.63 -7.45
N ALA A 36 -12.01 9.16 -6.23
CA ALA A 36 -10.97 9.97 -5.60
C ALA A 36 -9.70 9.16 -5.32
N LEU A 37 -9.85 7.93 -4.81
CA LEU A 37 -8.75 7.02 -4.54
C LEU A 37 -8.06 6.58 -5.83
N LEU A 38 -8.84 6.31 -6.89
CA LEU A 38 -8.32 5.96 -8.21
C LEU A 38 -7.43 7.07 -8.77
N GLY A 39 -7.86 8.33 -8.72
CA GLY A 39 -7.05 9.46 -9.18
C GLY A 39 -5.72 9.61 -8.42
N VAL A 40 -5.70 9.31 -7.12
CA VAL A 40 -4.46 9.30 -6.32
C VAL A 40 -3.55 8.15 -6.77
N ILE A 41 -4.10 6.95 -6.96
CA ILE A 41 -3.36 5.75 -7.37
C ILE A 41 -2.78 5.90 -8.79
N GLU A 42 -3.54 6.46 -9.72
CA GLU A 42 -3.07 6.74 -11.09
C GLU A 42 -1.88 7.70 -11.05
N ARG A 43 -2.01 8.79 -10.30
CA ARG A 43 -0.93 9.78 -10.18
C ARG A 43 0.31 9.21 -9.51
N GLU A 44 0.16 8.44 -8.45
CA GLU A 44 1.27 7.72 -7.81
C GLU A 44 1.96 6.78 -8.82
N THR A 45 1.18 6.00 -9.56
CA THR A 45 1.69 5.05 -10.57
C THR A 45 2.51 5.76 -11.64
N GLU A 46 2.03 6.89 -12.16
CA GLU A 46 2.75 7.72 -13.14
C GLU A 46 4.08 8.22 -12.59
N LEU A 47 4.09 8.73 -11.36
CA LEU A 47 5.29 9.26 -10.72
C LEU A 47 6.32 8.16 -10.45
N VAL A 48 5.89 7.00 -10.01
CA VAL A 48 6.78 5.84 -9.79
C VAL A 48 7.38 5.37 -11.12
N ARG A 49 6.60 5.28 -12.18
CA ARG A 49 7.10 4.94 -13.54
C ARG A 49 8.10 5.97 -14.06
N ALA A 50 7.92 7.23 -13.73
CA ALA A 50 8.84 8.32 -14.06
C ALA A 50 10.09 8.38 -13.17
N GLY A 51 10.24 7.48 -12.18
CA GLY A 51 11.34 7.48 -11.21
C GLY A 51 11.24 8.58 -10.14
N LYS A 52 10.12 9.29 -10.05
CA LYS A 52 9.88 10.41 -9.12
C LYS A 52 9.35 9.90 -7.78
N LEU A 53 10.09 9.01 -7.13
CA LEU A 53 9.64 8.31 -5.92
C LEU A 53 9.30 9.25 -4.77
N ARG A 54 10.07 10.32 -4.57
CA ARG A 54 9.81 11.30 -3.50
C ARG A 54 8.46 12.01 -3.70
N GLU A 55 8.14 12.37 -4.95
CA GLU A 55 6.86 12.99 -5.28
C GLU A 55 5.69 11.98 -5.11
N ALA A 56 5.91 10.72 -5.48
CA ALA A 56 4.94 9.64 -5.27
C ALA A 56 4.64 9.43 -3.78
N MET A 57 5.65 9.39 -2.92
CA MET A 57 5.49 9.23 -1.47
C MET A 57 4.67 10.35 -0.81
N ALA A 58 4.64 11.55 -1.39
CA ALA A 58 3.85 12.66 -0.88
C ALA A 58 2.33 12.39 -0.95
N PHE A 59 1.88 11.40 -1.74
CA PHE A 59 0.46 11.01 -1.82
C PHE A 59 0.04 10.03 -0.72
N GLU A 60 0.98 9.44 0.03
CA GLU A 60 0.69 8.40 1.03
C GLU A 60 -0.33 8.82 2.10
N PRO A 61 -0.26 10.03 2.70
CA PRO A 61 -1.26 10.44 3.69
C PRO A 61 -2.68 10.51 3.10
N LYS A 62 -2.82 11.04 1.88
CA LYS A 62 -4.11 11.15 1.19
C LYS A 62 -4.65 9.77 0.79
N LYS A 63 -3.79 8.89 0.32
CA LYS A 63 -4.14 7.50 -0.02
C LYS A 63 -4.63 6.75 1.21
N THR A 64 -3.94 6.87 2.34
CA THR A 64 -4.33 6.26 3.61
C THR A 64 -5.68 6.75 4.09
N GLU A 65 -5.94 8.05 4.05
CA GLU A 65 -7.23 8.63 4.44
C GLU A 65 -8.38 8.14 3.57
N LEU A 66 -8.21 8.17 2.25
CA LEU A 66 -9.21 7.67 1.30
C LEU A 66 -9.44 6.16 1.45
N SER A 67 -8.40 5.39 1.74
CA SER A 67 -8.52 3.95 1.99
C SER A 67 -9.33 3.64 3.24
N ARG A 68 -9.14 4.37 4.33
CA ARG A 68 -9.96 4.23 5.55
C ARG A 68 -11.43 4.55 5.25
N ARG A 69 -11.66 5.65 4.52
CA ARG A 69 -13.01 6.04 4.11
C ARG A 69 -13.66 4.98 3.22
N TYR A 70 -12.92 4.42 2.27
CA TYR A 70 -13.39 3.30 1.44
C TYR A 70 -13.84 2.10 2.27
N VAL A 71 -13.01 1.65 3.22
CA VAL A 71 -13.34 0.52 4.10
C VAL A 71 -14.59 0.80 4.93
N SER A 72 -14.73 2.01 5.47
CA SER A 72 -15.91 2.42 6.21
C SER A 72 -17.18 2.37 5.35
N VAL A 73 -17.16 2.99 4.18
CA VAL A 73 -18.33 3.06 3.30
C VAL A 73 -18.72 1.70 2.74
N ILE A 74 -17.76 0.84 2.38
CA ILE A 74 -18.07 -0.52 1.88
C ILE A 74 -18.66 -1.40 2.97
N THR A 75 -18.29 -1.19 4.23
CA THR A 75 -18.91 -1.88 5.37
C THR A 75 -20.36 -1.45 5.55
N HIS A 76 -20.64 -0.16 5.44
CA HIS A 76 -22.01 0.37 5.45
C HIS A 76 -22.85 -0.16 4.28
N LEU A 77 -22.26 -0.21 3.09
CA LEU A 77 -22.95 -0.73 1.90
C LEU A 77 -23.33 -2.19 2.07
N LYS A 78 -22.43 -3.03 2.58
CA LYS A 78 -22.68 -4.47 2.83
C LYS A 78 -23.84 -4.67 3.81
N ALA A 79 -23.91 -3.87 4.86
CA ALA A 79 -25.01 -3.91 5.82
C ALA A 79 -26.36 -3.55 5.18
N ASN A 80 -26.37 -2.77 4.10
CA ASN A 80 -27.55 -2.25 3.42
C ASN A 80 -27.82 -2.89 2.04
N GLN A 81 -27.08 -3.96 1.70
CA GLN A 81 -27.11 -4.56 0.36
C GLN A 81 -28.52 -5.03 -0.06
N LYS A 82 -29.29 -5.63 0.86
CA LYS A 82 -30.65 -6.10 0.58
C LYS A 82 -31.57 -4.93 0.19
N LEU A 83 -31.51 -3.84 0.93
CA LEU A 83 -32.32 -2.65 0.66
C LEU A 83 -31.92 -2.01 -0.67
N LEU A 84 -30.64 -1.92 -0.95
CA LEU A 84 -30.12 -1.37 -2.20
C LEU A 84 -30.49 -2.23 -3.42
N SER A 85 -30.42 -3.56 -3.33
CA SER A 85 -30.78 -4.46 -4.41
C SER A 85 -32.26 -4.40 -4.78
N GLN A 86 -33.13 -4.08 -3.82
CA GLN A 86 -34.56 -3.91 -4.05
C GLN A 86 -34.89 -2.50 -4.58
N ALA A 87 -34.20 -1.48 -4.08
CA ALA A 87 -34.52 -0.08 -4.34
C ALA A 87 -33.85 0.49 -5.61
N ALA A 88 -32.68 -0.06 -5.98
CA ALA A 88 -31.88 0.48 -7.09
C ALA A 88 -30.91 -0.58 -7.69
N PRO A 89 -31.42 -1.63 -8.36
CA PRO A 89 -30.60 -2.70 -8.91
C PRO A 89 -29.63 -2.18 -9.99
N GLU A 90 -30.03 -1.17 -10.76
CA GLU A 90 -29.19 -0.50 -11.76
C GLU A 90 -27.97 0.21 -11.16
N LEU A 91 -28.13 0.81 -9.98
CA LEU A 91 -27.03 1.45 -9.25
C LEU A 91 -26.04 0.39 -8.72
N LEU A 92 -26.53 -0.76 -8.28
CA LEU A 92 -25.69 -1.87 -7.87
C LEU A 92 -24.84 -2.42 -9.03
N THR A 93 -25.45 -2.56 -10.22
CA THR A 93 -24.73 -2.96 -11.44
C THR A 93 -23.63 -1.96 -11.82
N THR A 94 -23.95 -0.68 -11.75
CA THR A 94 -22.97 0.40 -11.98
C THR A 94 -21.84 0.34 -10.98
N LEU A 95 -22.15 0.16 -9.70
CA LEU A 95 -21.16 0.04 -8.64
C LEU A 95 -20.23 -1.16 -8.83
N HIS A 96 -20.76 -2.32 -9.24
CA HIS A 96 -19.91 -3.49 -9.54
C HIS A 96 -18.92 -3.18 -10.68
N ARG A 97 -19.37 -2.55 -11.76
CA ARG A 97 -18.49 -2.15 -12.86
C ARG A 97 -17.39 -1.19 -12.40
N HIS A 98 -17.73 -0.18 -11.61
CA HIS A 98 -16.75 0.73 -11.04
C HIS A 98 -15.74 0.01 -10.14
N HIS A 99 -16.22 -0.94 -9.35
CA HIS A 99 -15.36 -1.74 -8.47
C HIS A 99 -14.39 -2.63 -9.25
N ASP A 100 -14.81 -3.21 -10.38
CA ASP A 100 -13.93 -4.02 -11.24
C ASP A 100 -12.82 -3.18 -11.87
N VAL A 101 -13.14 -1.99 -12.36
CA VAL A 101 -12.13 -1.03 -12.86
C VAL A 101 -11.17 -0.65 -11.74
N PHE A 102 -11.69 -0.34 -10.56
CA PHE A 102 -10.90 0.03 -9.39
C PHE A 102 -9.92 -1.09 -8.99
N ARG A 103 -10.36 -2.35 -8.96
CA ARG A 103 -9.51 -3.52 -8.69
C ARG A 103 -8.40 -3.68 -9.73
N SER A 104 -8.71 -3.50 -11.01
CA SER A 104 -7.73 -3.59 -12.09
C SER A 104 -6.63 -2.53 -11.93
N MET A 105 -6.98 -1.30 -11.60
CA MET A 105 -6.03 -0.21 -11.39
C MET A 105 -5.18 -0.42 -10.12
N LEU A 106 -5.78 -0.94 -9.05
CA LEU A 106 -5.03 -1.35 -7.85
C LEU A 106 -3.98 -2.41 -8.18
N GLN A 107 -4.33 -3.40 -8.99
CA GLN A 107 -3.40 -4.45 -9.40
C GLN A 107 -2.22 -3.90 -10.23
N ILE A 108 -2.50 -2.96 -11.13
CA ILE A 108 -1.46 -2.26 -11.92
C ILE A 108 -0.53 -1.48 -10.99
N ASN A 109 -1.09 -0.69 -10.07
CA ASN A 109 -0.31 0.09 -9.10
C ASN A 109 0.59 -0.82 -8.24
N LEU A 110 0.03 -1.90 -7.70
CA LEU A 110 0.77 -2.86 -6.88
C LEU A 110 1.96 -3.46 -7.66
N THR A 111 1.76 -3.82 -8.92
CA THR A 111 2.82 -4.36 -9.79
C THR A 111 3.92 -3.32 -10.02
N VAL A 112 3.56 -2.07 -10.29
CA VAL A 112 4.52 -0.97 -10.50
C VAL A 112 5.33 -0.69 -9.23
N LEU A 113 4.68 -0.64 -8.07
CA LEU A 113 5.36 -0.43 -6.78
C LEU A 113 6.30 -1.59 -6.44
N ALA A 114 5.88 -2.84 -6.66
CA ALA A 114 6.71 -4.01 -6.42
C ALA A 114 7.96 -4.02 -7.33
N THR A 115 7.80 -3.63 -8.60
CA THR A 115 8.92 -3.50 -9.54
C THR A 115 9.89 -2.40 -9.10
N ALA A 116 9.39 -1.23 -8.73
CA ALA A 116 10.21 -0.12 -8.24
C ALA A 116 10.98 -0.51 -6.96
N HIS A 117 10.34 -1.24 -6.05
CA HIS A 117 10.99 -1.75 -4.84
C HIS A 117 12.13 -2.72 -5.17
N ALA A 118 11.89 -3.70 -6.06
CA ALA A 118 12.92 -4.66 -6.48
C ALA A 118 14.13 -3.99 -7.14
N VAL A 119 13.90 -2.98 -7.98
CA VAL A 119 14.96 -2.17 -8.60
C VAL A 119 15.76 -1.42 -7.55
N SER A 120 15.09 -0.76 -6.60
CA SER A 120 15.75 -0.03 -5.51
C SER A 120 16.61 -0.94 -4.65
N GLU A 121 16.13 -2.11 -4.28
CA GLU A 121 16.91 -3.11 -3.55
C GLU A 121 18.14 -3.59 -4.33
N SER A 122 18.00 -3.80 -5.65
CA SER A 122 19.10 -4.20 -6.51
C SER A 122 20.21 -3.14 -6.56
N ILE A 123 19.82 -1.85 -6.67
CA ILE A 123 20.77 -0.74 -6.65
C ILE A 123 21.51 -0.68 -5.31
N VAL A 124 20.80 -0.75 -4.19
CA VAL A 124 21.41 -0.72 -2.83
C VAL A 124 22.41 -1.87 -2.66
N ARG A 125 22.04 -3.07 -3.09
CA ARG A 125 22.95 -4.25 -3.05
C ARG A 125 24.17 -4.05 -3.92
N GLY A 126 23.99 -3.52 -5.13
CA GLY A 126 25.10 -3.22 -6.05
C GLY A 126 26.08 -2.21 -5.48
N VAL A 127 25.57 -1.10 -4.93
CA VAL A 127 26.39 -0.07 -4.27
C VAL A 127 27.15 -0.64 -3.07
N ASN A 128 26.50 -1.42 -2.22
CA ASN A 128 27.15 -2.05 -1.07
C ASN A 128 28.27 -3.03 -1.49
N ALA A 129 28.02 -3.84 -2.52
CA ALA A 129 29.03 -4.76 -3.04
C ALA A 129 30.24 -4.01 -3.60
N GLU A 130 30.04 -2.89 -4.31
CA GLU A 130 31.12 -2.07 -4.85
C GLU A 130 31.90 -1.34 -3.74
N MET A 131 31.19 -0.83 -2.72
CA MET A 131 31.86 -0.23 -1.55
C MET A 131 32.73 -1.27 -0.82
N GLN A 132 32.23 -2.48 -0.63
CA GLN A 132 33.02 -3.55 -0.02
C GLN A 132 34.25 -3.91 -0.84
N ARG A 133 34.15 -3.99 -2.17
CA ARG A 133 35.30 -4.22 -3.06
C ARG A 133 36.36 -3.13 -2.91
N ARG A 134 35.98 -1.87 -2.79
CA ARG A 134 36.92 -0.74 -2.62
C ARG A 134 37.53 -0.69 -1.21
N THR A 135 36.85 -1.22 -0.20
CA THR A 135 37.33 -1.21 1.20
C THR A 135 38.27 -2.37 1.51
N ILE A 136 38.31 -3.42 0.68
CA ILE A 136 39.25 -4.53 0.82
C ILE A 136 40.57 -4.13 0.13
N PRO A 137 41.61 -3.76 0.88
CA PRO A 137 42.91 -3.50 0.26
C PRO A 137 43.42 -4.80 -0.34
N ASN A 138 43.74 -4.77 -1.63
CA ASN A 138 44.35 -5.88 -2.36
C ASN A 138 45.83 -5.96 -1.94
N THR A 139 46.11 -6.24 -0.67
CA THR A 139 47.47 -6.40 -0.17
C THR A 139 47.93 -7.83 -0.40
N TYR A 140 48.83 -7.98 -1.37
CA TYR A 140 49.67 -9.16 -1.46
C TYR A 140 50.84 -9.01 -0.49
N THR A 141 51.15 -10.04 0.29
CA THR A 141 52.39 -10.08 1.06
C THR A 141 53.58 -10.14 0.10
N ALA A 142 54.79 -9.74 0.58
CA ALA A 142 56.03 -9.86 -0.18
C ALA A 142 56.32 -11.26 -0.70
N ALA A 143 55.62 -12.29 -0.16
CA ALA A 143 55.69 -13.71 -0.59
C ALA A 143 54.57 -14.09 -1.57
N GLY A 144 53.82 -13.15 -2.17
CA GLY A 144 52.73 -13.40 -3.15
C GLY A 144 51.49 -14.10 -2.59
N ARG A 145 51.35 -14.16 -1.27
CA ARG A 145 50.15 -14.76 -0.64
C ARG A 145 49.08 -13.68 -0.38
N ARG A 146 47.84 -13.98 -0.72
CA ARG A 146 46.70 -13.13 -0.43
C ARG A 146 46.47 -13.07 1.09
N THR A 147 46.65 -11.92 1.72
CA THR A 147 46.21 -11.71 3.10
C THR A 147 44.70 -11.56 3.09
N MET A 148 44.00 -12.51 3.68
CA MET A 148 42.58 -12.32 4.03
C MET A 148 42.48 -11.27 5.14
N PRO A 149 41.82 -10.13 4.90
CA PRO A 149 41.56 -9.20 6.00
C PRO A 149 40.67 -9.87 7.03
N SER A 150 41.03 -9.71 8.32
CA SER A 150 40.20 -10.10 9.44
C SER A 150 38.80 -9.48 9.28
N PRO A 151 37.72 -10.19 9.59
CA PRO A 151 36.37 -9.64 9.49
C PRO A 151 36.22 -8.51 10.51
N ARG A 152 36.46 -7.29 10.06
CA ARG A 152 36.04 -6.10 10.80
C ARG A 152 34.53 -6.04 10.70
N ASN A 153 33.86 -5.94 11.87
CA ASN A 153 32.45 -5.70 12.00
C ASN A 153 32.03 -4.49 11.14
N ILE A 154 31.66 -4.75 9.90
CA ILE A 154 30.94 -3.76 9.09
C ILE A 154 29.50 -3.92 9.51
N ALA A 155 29.01 -3.00 10.34
CA ALA A 155 27.60 -2.95 10.70
C ALA A 155 26.76 -2.85 9.41
N PRO A 156 25.81 -3.76 9.20
CA PRO A 156 24.94 -3.67 8.04
C PRO A 156 24.15 -2.37 8.12
N LEU A 157 24.07 -1.64 6.98
CA LEU A 157 23.18 -0.49 6.85
C LEU A 157 21.74 -1.00 7.05
N SER A 158 21.18 -0.74 8.23
CA SER A 158 19.79 -1.06 8.51
C SER A 158 18.91 -0.07 7.76
N VAL A 159 18.25 -0.54 6.71
CA VAL A 159 17.15 0.20 6.09
C VAL A 159 15.96 0.06 7.03
N SER A 160 15.60 1.15 7.71
CA SER A 160 14.40 1.20 8.56
C SER A 160 13.18 0.96 7.69
N ARG A 161 12.54 -0.18 7.90
CA ARG A 161 11.31 -0.57 7.24
C ARG A 161 10.15 -0.03 8.07
N SER A 162 9.70 1.17 7.77
CA SER A 162 8.40 1.66 8.24
C SER A 162 7.34 1.24 7.22
N LEU A 163 6.51 0.30 7.62
CA LEU A 163 5.25 -0.04 6.99
C LEU A 163 4.14 0.88 7.51
#